data_c23bb1083c1d37b0b9f9c15e30d89b1c
#
_entry.id   c23bb1083c1d37b0b9f9c15e30d89b1c
#
_cell.length_a   1.000
_cell.length_b   1.000
_cell.length_c   1.000
_cell.angle_alpha   90.00
_cell.angle_beta   90.00
_cell.angle_gamma   90.00
#
_symmetry.space_group_name_H-M   'P 1'
#
loop_
_entity.id
_entity.type
_entity.pdbx_description
1 polymer ?
#
loop_
_entity_poly.entity_id
_entity_poly.type
_entity_poly.pdbx_seq_one_letter_code
_entity_poly.pdbx_strand_id
1 'polypeptide(L)'
;FPTRRSSDLLMLLFSALLYWRGEQVALGVRHFATRLAGKRGDAAVLLAAQAVRAVALGVVVTALVQAVLGGIGLAISGVPYATIFTVVMLMTCLAQLGPLLVLVPCIIWLYWTGDTTWGTVLLVWSCVVGTMDNVIRPILIRMGADLPLILILSGVIGGLIAFGMIGLFIGPVLLAVTWRLFSAWVHEIPPPGTDPDVILSELEELEEKNTH
;
A
#
# COMPACT_ATOMS: atom_id res chain seq x y z
N PHE A 1 34.52 1.77 -10.79
CA PHE A 1 33.06 1.81 -10.45
C PHE A 1 32.33 0.50 -10.82
N PRO A 2 32.60 -0.66 -10.20
CA PRO A 2 31.81 -1.87 -10.43
C PRO A 2 30.72 -2.11 -9.36
N THR A 3 30.64 -1.30 -8.30
CA THR A 3 29.79 -1.58 -7.12
C THR A 3 28.28 -1.42 -7.33
N ARG A 4 27.83 -0.59 -8.24
CA ARG A 4 26.39 -0.42 -8.54
C ARG A 4 25.79 -1.63 -9.26
N ARG A 5 26.53 -2.19 -10.21
CA ARG A 5 26.05 -3.32 -11.03
C ARG A 5 25.94 -4.63 -10.24
N SER A 6 26.81 -4.83 -9.25
CA SER A 6 26.76 -6.01 -8.37
C SER A 6 25.63 -5.91 -7.35
N SER A 7 25.32 -4.73 -6.82
CA SER A 7 24.17 -4.53 -5.93
C SER A 7 22.84 -4.69 -6.64
N ASP A 8 22.72 -4.22 -7.89
CA ASP A 8 21.51 -4.39 -8.70
C ASP A 8 21.27 -5.87 -9.05
N LEU A 9 22.33 -6.61 -9.41
CA LEU A 9 22.25 -8.05 -9.65
C LEU A 9 21.91 -8.83 -8.37
N LEU A 10 22.48 -8.45 -7.22
CA LEU A 10 22.12 -9.04 -5.93
C LEU A 10 20.67 -8.75 -5.56
N MET A 11 20.17 -7.53 -5.76
CA MET A 11 18.76 -7.20 -5.53
C MET A 11 17.82 -8.02 -6.42
N LEU A 12 18.15 -8.16 -7.71
CA LEU A 12 17.38 -8.99 -8.64
C LEU A 12 17.41 -10.46 -8.24
N LEU A 13 18.57 -10.98 -7.84
CA LEU A 13 18.76 -12.36 -7.41
C LEU A 13 17.96 -12.63 -6.11
N PHE A 14 18.04 -11.72 -5.12
CA PHE A 14 17.29 -11.83 -3.88
C PHE A 14 15.78 -11.73 -4.12
N SER A 15 15.34 -10.81 -4.98
CA SER A 15 13.92 -10.69 -5.34
C SER A 15 13.40 -11.95 -6.04
N ALA A 16 14.17 -12.51 -6.97
CA ALA A 16 13.82 -13.74 -7.67
C ALA A 16 13.78 -14.95 -6.71
N LEU A 17 14.75 -15.07 -5.80
CA LEU A 17 14.78 -16.11 -4.78
C LEU A 17 13.64 -16.00 -3.77
N LEU A 18 13.31 -14.78 -3.32
CA LEU A 18 12.18 -14.51 -2.44
C LEU A 18 10.85 -14.81 -3.14
N TYR A 19 10.73 -14.50 -4.43
CA TYR A 19 9.53 -14.83 -5.19
C TYR A 19 9.37 -16.34 -5.40
N TRP A 20 10.46 -17.05 -5.68
CA TRP A 20 10.43 -18.50 -5.91
C TRP A 20 10.17 -19.30 -4.62
N ARG A 21 10.69 -18.84 -3.47
CA ARG A 21 10.55 -19.50 -2.16
C ARG A 21 9.72 -18.72 -1.15
N GLY A 22 8.88 -17.81 -1.62
CA GLY A 22 8.11 -16.90 -0.76
C GLY A 22 7.26 -17.61 0.28
N GLU A 23 6.62 -18.74 -0.08
CA GLU A 23 5.84 -19.54 0.88
C GLU A 23 6.72 -20.17 1.97
N GLN A 24 7.90 -20.67 1.62
CA GLN A 24 8.82 -21.29 2.58
C GLN A 24 9.40 -20.24 3.53
N VAL A 25 9.72 -19.05 3.00
CA VAL A 25 10.19 -17.91 3.82
C VAL A 25 9.08 -17.43 4.75
N ALA A 26 7.86 -17.29 4.26
CA ALA A 26 6.71 -16.92 5.08
C ALA A 26 6.44 -17.91 6.21
N LEU A 27 6.50 -19.21 5.92
CA LEU A 27 6.37 -20.26 6.93
C LEU A 27 7.51 -20.22 7.94
N GLY A 28 8.75 -20.00 7.48
CA GLY A 28 9.92 -19.82 8.35
C GLY A 28 9.79 -18.64 9.30
N VAL A 29 9.35 -17.50 8.79
CA VAL A 29 9.09 -16.30 9.62
C VAL A 29 7.98 -16.54 10.62
N ARG A 30 6.88 -17.19 10.23
CA ARG A 30 5.80 -17.56 11.15
C ARG A 30 6.28 -18.53 12.22
N HIS A 31 7.05 -19.54 11.86
CA HIS A 31 7.58 -20.51 12.81
C HIS A 31 8.56 -19.86 13.80
N PHE A 32 9.40 -18.94 13.34
CA PHE A 32 10.28 -18.16 14.20
C PHE A 32 9.52 -17.26 15.15
N ALA A 33 8.50 -16.55 14.66
CA ALA A 33 7.67 -15.66 15.46
C ALA A 33 6.84 -16.43 16.51
N THR A 34 6.32 -17.61 16.15
CA THR A 34 5.63 -18.49 17.10
C THR A 34 6.56 -19.04 18.19
N ARG A 35 7.82 -19.31 17.85
CA ARG A 35 8.81 -19.72 18.88
C ARG A 35 9.18 -18.59 19.84
N LEU A 36 9.23 -17.34 19.35
CA LEU A 36 9.58 -16.18 20.18
C LEU A 36 8.43 -15.71 21.10
N ALA A 37 7.22 -15.64 20.57
CA ALA A 37 6.08 -15.01 21.25
C ALA A 37 4.79 -15.86 21.25
N GLY A 38 4.87 -17.15 20.92
CA GLY A 38 3.73 -18.05 20.90
C GLY A 38 2.67 -17.61 19.88
N LYS A 39 1.40 -17.76 20.24
CA LYS A 39 0.26 -17.36 19.40
C LYS A 39 0.25 -15.87 19.05
N ARG A 40 0.83 -15.01 19.92
CA ARG A 40 0.95 -13.57 19.67
C ARG A 40 1.93 -13.26 18.53
N GLY A 41 3.00 -14.03 18.42
CA GLY A 41 3.97 -13.89 17.32
C GLY A 41 3.37 -14.25 15.96
N ASP A 42 2.58 -15.32 15.88
CA ASP A 42 1.88 -15.70 14.64
C ASP A 42 0.86 -14.65 14.20
N ALA A 43 0.06 -14.13 15.14
CA ALA A 43 -0.88 -13.05 14.88
C ALA A 43 -0.17 -11.79 14.36
N ALA A 44 0.98 -11.42 14.95
CA ALA A 44 1.77 -10.27 14.51
C ALA A 44 2.25 -10.41 13.07
N VAL A 45 2.74 -11.60 12.67
CA VAL A 45 3.20 -11.85 11.28
C VAL A 45 2.04 -11.80 10.30
N LEU A 46 0.88 -12.37 10.65
CA LEU A 46 -0.32 -12.29 9.81
C LEU A 46 -0.80 -10.86 9.61
N LEU A 47 -0.83 -10.05 10.68
CA LEU A 47 -1.20 -8.64 10.61
C LEU A 47 -0.21 -7.83 9.76
N ALA A 48 1.09 -8.10 9.91
CA ALA A 48 2.11 -7.48 9.08
C ALA A 48 1.93 -7.84 7.59
N ALA A 49 1.67 -9.11 7.28
CA ALA A 49 1.43 -9.57 5.91
C ALA A 49 0.17 -8.91 5.31
N GLN A 50 -0.91 -8.76 6.08
CA GLN A 50 -2.12 -8.06 5.65
C GLN A 50 -1.84 -6.57 5.37
N ALA A 51 -1.09 -5.90 6.24
CA ALA A 51 -0.73 -4.50 6.05
C ALA A 51 0.12 -4.29 4.79
N VAL A 52 1.14 -5.14 4.55
CA VAL A 52 1.96 -5.09 3.33
C VAL A 52 1.10 -5.31 2.09
N ARG A 53 0.20 -6.31 2.13
CA ARG A 53 -0.71 -6.59 1.01
C ARG A 53 -1.64 -5.41 0.72
N ALA A 54 -2.20 -4.78 1.75
CA ALA A 54 -3.09 -3.62 1.60
C ALA A 54 -2.36 -2.44 0.94
N VAL A 55 -1.14 -2.14 1.37
CA VAL A 55 -0.32 -1.07 0.77
C VAL A 55 0.04 -1.41 -0.68
N ALA A 56 0.49 -2.63 -0.97
CA ALA A 56 0.84 -3.05 -2.32
C ALA A 56 -0.35 -2.97 -3.29
N LEU A 57 -1.52 -3.48 -2.87
CA LEU A 57 -2.76 -3.37 -3.65
C LEU A 57 -3.17 -1.91 -3.83
N GLY A 58 -3.06 -1.09 -2.79
CA GLY A 58 -3.35 0.35 -2.85
C GLY A 58 -2.53 1.04 -3.94
N VAL A 59 -1.23 0.77 -3.99
CA VAL A 59 -0.32 1.33 -5.00
C VAL A 59 -0.70 0.89 -6.41
N VAL A 60 -0.92 -0.41 -6.62
CA VAL A 60 -1.25 -0.95 -7.95
C VAL A 60 -2.58 -0.42 -8.44
N VAL A 61 -3.61 -0.44 -7.61
CA VAL A 61 -4.95 0.05 -7.98
C VAL A 61 -4.91 1.55 -8.28
N THR A 62 -4.22 2.35 -7.44
CA THR A 62 -4.09 3.79 -7.69
C THR A 62 -3.36 4.06 -9.01
N ALA A 63 -2.26 3.35 -9.28
CA ALA A 63 -1.50 3.49 -10.52
C ALA A 63 -2.35 3.15 -11.76
N LEU A 64 -3.16 2.08 -11.68
CA LEU A 64 -4.08 1.70 -12.76
C LEU A 64 -5.15 2.77 -13.00
N VAL A 65 -5.79 3.26 -11.95
CA VAL A 65 -6.81 4.31 -12.06
C VAL A 65 -6.22 5.58 -12.66
N GLN A 66 -5.06 6.02 -12.18
CA GLN A 66 -4.37 7.19 -12.71
C GLN A 66 -3.95 7.02 -14.17
N ALA A 67 -3.42 5.85 -14.54
CA ALA A 67 -3.03 5.56 -15.91
C ALA A 67 -4.24 5.56 -16.87
N VAL A 68 -5.36 4.96 -16.46
CA VAL A 68 -6.59 4.95 -17.27
C VAL A 68 -7.14 6.37 -17.42
N LEU A 69 -7.30 7.11 -16.32
CA LEU A 69 -7.84 8.48 -16.37
C LEU A 69 -6.92 9.43 -17.11
N GLY A 70 -5.61 9.35 -16.88
CA GLY A 70 -4.64 10.16 -17.61
C GLY A 70 -4.58 9.80 -19.08
N GLY A 71 -4.66 8.51 -19.43
CA GLY A 71 -4.73 8.02 -20.82
C GLY A 71 -5.98 8.51 -21.55
N ILE A 72 -7.14 8.54 -20.88
CA ILE A 72 -8.37 9.14 -21.42
C ILE A 72 -8.16 10.63 -21.68
N GLY A 73 -7.55 11.36 -20.75
CA GLY A 73 -7.23 12.78 -20.93
C GLY A 73 -6.31 13.02 -22.13
N LEU A 74 -5.26 12.23 -22.28
CA LEU A 74 -4.33 12.30 -23.41
C LEU A 74 -5.02 12.00 -24.76
N ALA A 75 -5.90 10.98 -24.78
CA ALA A 75 -6.62 10.60 -26.00
C ALA A 75 -7.61 11.68 -26.45
N ILE A 76 -8.38 12.26 -25.52
CA ILE A 76 -9.36 13.32 -25.80
C ILE A 76 -8.66 14.61 -26.22
N SER A 77 -7.49 14.91 -25.64
CA SER A 77 -6.70 16.10 -25.98
C SER A 77 -5.95 15.98 -27.32
N GLY A 78 -6.09 14.87 -28.06
CA GLY A 78 -5.48 14.67 -29.37
C GLY A 78 -3.97 14.53 -29.36
N VAL A 79 -3.37 14.16 -28.22
CA VAL A 79 -1.93 13.93 -28.12
C VAL A 79 -1.54 12.72 -28.97
N PRO A 80 -0.57 12.86 -29.92
CA PRO A 80 -0.13 11.73 -30.72
C PRO A 80 0.51 10.67 -29.80
N TYR A 81 0.30 9.41 -30.17
CA TYR A 81 0.81 8.26 -29.39
C TYR A 81 0.31 8.19 -27.93
N ALA A 82 -0.90 8.67 -27.65
CA ALA A 82 -1.51 8.67 -26.31
C ALA A 82 -1.40 7.29 -25.60
N THR A 83 -1.53 6.19 -26.34
CA THR A 83 -1.39 4.82 -25.81
C THR A 83 -0.01 4.57 -25.24
N ILE A 84 1.05 5.00 -25.94
CA ILE A 84 2.44 4.82 -25.46
C ILE A 84 2.66 5.64 -24.20
N PHE A 85 2.20 6.89 -24.17
CA PHE A 85 2.29 7.75 -23.00
C PHE A 85 1.49 7.19 -21.81
N THR A 86 0.34 6.54 -22.06
CA THR A 86 -0.44 5.86 -21.03
C THR A 86 0.35 4.69 -20.41
N VAL A 87 1.03 3.89 -21.22
CA VAL A 87 1.88 2.80 -20.70
C VAL A 87 3.06 3.34 -19.90
N VAL A 88 3.74 4.37 -20.42
CA VAL A 88 4.84 5.04 -19.70
C VAL A 88 4.32 5.62 -18.38
N MET A 89 3.14 6.24 -18.39
CA MET A 89 2.51 6.80 -17.20
C MET A 89 2.17 5.71 -16.17
N LEU A 90 1.70 4.53 -16.61
CA LEU A 90 1.50 3.40 -15.72
C LEU A 90 2.82 3.00 -15.02
N MET A 91 3.91 2.93 -15.78
CA MET A 91 5.23 2.61 -15.24
C MET A 91 5.72 3.68 -14.23
N THR A 92 5.55 4.97 -14.54
CA THR A 92 5.93 6.07 -13.64
C THR A 92 5.07 6.11 -12.38
N CYS A 93 3.78 5.80 -12.48
CA CYS A 93 2.88 5.69 -11.33
C CYS A 93 3.25 4.48 -10.44
N LEU A 94 3.56 3.31 -11.02
CA LEU A 94 4.06 2.16 -10.28
C LEU A 94 5.41 2.45 -9.60
N ALA A 95 6.29 3.19 -10.29
CA ALA A 95 7.57 3.66 -9.72
C ALA A 95 7.40 4.81 -8.70
N GLN A 96 6.15 5.25 -8.42
CA GLN A 96 5.81 6.34 -7.48
C GLN A 96 6.34 7.73 -7.89
N LEU A 97 6.71 7.91 -9.15
CA LEU A 97 7.11 9.21 -9.70
C LEU A 97 5.89 10.09 -10.03
N GLY A 98 4.70 9.47 -10.10
CA GLY A 98 3.43 10.13 -10.34
C GLY A 98 3.11 10.36 -11.83
N PRO A 99 1.83 10.68 -12.15
CA PRO A 99 1.38 10.87 -13.53
C PRO A 99 1.86 12.19 -14.14
N LEU A 100 2.20 13.19 -13.32
CA LEU A 100 2.62 14.51 -13.77
C LEU A 100 3.91 14.47 -14.59
N LEU A 101 4.80 13.51 -14.34
CA LEU A 101 6.03 13.36 -15.11
C LEU A 101 5.77 13.16 -16.62
N VAL A 102 4.64 12.51 -16.96
CA VAL A 102 4.24 12.27 -18.35
C VAL A 102 3.28 13.36 -18.85
N LEU A 103 2.36 13.81 -18.01
CA LEU A 103 1.33 14.78 -18.40
C LEU A 103 1.92 16.17 -18.67
N VAL A 104 2.91 16.62 -17.87
CA VAL A 104 3.51 17.96 -18.00
C VAL A 104 4.19 18.14 -19.38
N PRO A 105 5.05 17.23 -19.88
CA PRO A 105 5.60 17.36 -21.22
C PRO A 105 4.54 17.38 -22.32
N CYS A 106 3.47 16.59 -22.17
CA CYS A 106 2.36 16.57 -23.14
C CYS A 106 1.58 17.89 -23.14
N ILE A 107 1.38 18.51 -21.97
CA ILE A 107 0.75 19.83 -21.86
C ILE A 107 1.61 20.89 -22.54
N ILE A 108 2.92 20.92 -22.27
CA ILE A 108 3.85 21.84 -22.89
C ILE A 108 3.84 21.70 -24.41
N TRP A 109 3.81 20.47 -24.91
CA TRP A 109 3.74 20.17 -26.34
C TRP A 109 2.44 20.73 -26.98
N LEU A 110 1.27 20.56 -26.33
CA LEU A 110 0.00 21.11 -26.80
C LEU A 110 0.03 22.64 -26.88
N TYR A 111 0.59 23.31 -25.88
CA TYR A 111 0.76 24.78 -25.95
C TYR A 111 1.70 25.19 -27.07
N TRP A 112 2.75 24.42 -27.33
CA TRP A 112 3.71 24.72 -28.39
C TRP A 112 3.11 24.55 -29.81
N THR A 113 2.23 23.57 -29.99
CA THR A 113 1.53 23.32 -31.27
C THR A 113 0.39 24.29 -31.52
N GLY A 114 0.07 25.18 -30.59
CA GLY A 114 -0.97 26.21 -30.72
C GLY A 114 -2.35 25.79 -30.21
N ASP A 115 -2.51 24.57 -29.77
CA ASP A 115 -3.77 24.03 -29.19
C ASP A 115 -3.93 24.42 -27.72
N THR A 116 -4.03 25.72 -27.48
CA THR A 116 -4.12 26.25 -26.11
C THR A 116 -5.36 25.79 -25.35
N THR A 117 -6.46 25.56 -26.06
CA THR A 117 -7.72 25.06 -25.46
C THR A 117 -7.54 23.66 -24.88
N TRP A 118 -7.03 22.72 -25.69
CA TRP A 118 -6.78 21.35 -25.21
C TRP A 118 -5.62 21.27 -24.23
N GLY A 119 -4.61 22.12 -24.37
CA GLY A 119 -3.54 22.27 -23.38
C GLY A 119 -4.08 22.65 -22.00
N THR A 120 -5.02 23.62 -21.95
CA THR A 120 -5.65 24.05 -20.67
C THR A 120 -6.56 22.97 -20.11
N VAL A 121 -7.35 22.31 -20.93
CA VAL A 121 -8.20 21.17 -20.50
C VAL A 121 -7.35 20.06 -19.90
N LEU A 122 -6.27 19.68 -20.58
CA LEU A 122 -5.36 18.63 -20.07
C LEU A 122 -4.64 19.06 -18.79
N LEU A 123 -4.31 20.34 -18.65
CA LEU A 123 -3.71 20.88 -17.43
C LEU A 123 -4.67 20.77 -16.22
N VAL A 124 -5.92 21.18 -16.37
CA VAL A 124 -6.93 21.05 -15.32
C VAL A 124 -7.16 19.55 -14.99
N TRP A 125 -7.27 18.72 -16.02
CA TRP A 125 -7.42 17.28 -15.87
C TRP A 125 -6.23 16.64 -15.15
N SER A 126 -5.01 17.08 -15.46
CA SER A 126 -3.79 16.58 -14.82
C SER A 126 -3.72 16.93 -13.33
N CYS A 127 -4.25 18.10 -12.92
CA CYS A 127 -4.38 18.44 -11.51
C CYS A 127 -5.34 17.47 -10.79
N VAL A 128 -6.46 17.13 -11.40
CA VAL A 128 -7.41 16.15 -10.84
C VAL A 128 -6.74 14.77 -10.72
N VAL A 129 -6.12 14.27 -11.80
CA VAL A 129 -5.46 12.96 -11.79
C VAL A 129 -4.28 12.92 -10.82
N GLY A 130 -3.49 14.01 -10.73
CA GLY A 130 -2.35 14.12 -9.82
C GLY A 130 -2.74 14.15 -8.35
N THR A 131 -3.88 14.76 -8.01
CA THR A 131 -4.37 14.82 -6.62
C THR A 131 -5.08 13.53 -6.18
N MET A 132 -5.53 12.70 -7.12
CA MET A 132 -6.18 11.42 -6.81
C MET A 132 -5.32 10.47 -5.97
N ASP A 133 -4.01 10.51 -6.13
CA ASP A 133 -3.08 9.69 -5.34
C ASP A 133 -3.22 9.98 -3.84
N ASN A 134 -3.40 11.24 -3.48
CA ASN A 134 -3.55 11.68 -2.10
C ASN A 134 -4.90 11.27 -1.47
N VAL A 135 -5.88 10.92 -2.29
CA VAL A 135 -7.23 10.54 -1.83
C VAL A 135 -7.42 9.02 -1.91
N ILE A 136 -7.11 8.42 -3.05
CA ILE A 136 -7.37 7.00 -3.29
C ILE A 136 -6.48 6.12 -2.42
N ARG A 137 -5.20 6.44 -2.29
CA ARG A 137 -4.24 5.65 -1.52
C ARG A 137 -4.62 5.51 -0.05
N PRO A 138 -4.93 6.59 0.72
CA PRO A 138 -5.38 6.48 2.10
C PRO A 138 -6.69 5.68 2.23
N ILE A 139 -7.62 5.85 1.29
CA ILE A 139 -8.90 5.13 1.30
C ILE A 139 -8.68 3.63 1.11
N LEU A 140 -7.86 3.21 0.15
CA LEU A 140 -7.57 1.79 -0.10
C LEU A 140 -6.81 1.15 1.07
N ILE A 141 -5.84 1.86 1.65
CA ILE A 141 -5.10 1.38 2.83
C ILE A 141 -6.07 1.20 4.00
N ARG A 142 -7.00 2.14 4.20
CA ARG A 142 -8.03 2.06 5.23
C ARG A 142 -8.98 0.87 5.04
N MET A 143 -9.37 0.56 3.81
CA MET A 143 -10.25 -0.59 3.51
C MET A 143 -9.58 -1.95 3.81
N GLY A 144 -8.24 -1.99 3.79
CA GLY A 144 -7.47 -3.21 4.10
C GLY A 144 -7.01 -3.33 5.55
N ALA A 145 -7.12 -2.26 6.34
CA ALA A 145 -6.76 -2.24 7.76
C ALA A 145 -7.61 -1.17 8.45
N ASP A 146 -8.33 -1.53 9.54
CA ASP A 146 -9.10 -0.59 10.37
C ASP A 146 -8.15 0.35 11.14
N LEU A 147 -7.47 1.24 10.41
CA LEU A 147 -6.49 2.16 10.95
C LEU A 147 -7.03 3.59 10.91
N PRO A 148 -6.85 4.40 11.97
CA PRO A 148 -7.20 5.81 11.93
C PRO A 148 -6.35 6.55 10.88
N LEU A 149 -7.00 7.41 10.10
CA LEU A 149 -6.40 8.12 8.96
C LEU A 149 -5.20 8.98 9.37
N ILE A 150 -5.23 9.52 10.59
CA ILE A 150 -4.13 10.29 11.19
C ILE A 150 -2.85 9.44 11.31
N LEU A 151 -3.02 8.15 11.65
CA LEU A 151 -1.91 7.23 11.81
C LEU A 151 -1.23 6.91 10.46
N ILE A 152 -2.04 6.73 9.41
CA ILE A 152 -1.53 6.52 8.05
C ILE A 152 -0.76 7.76 7.57
N LEU A 153 -1.34 8.94 7.78
CA LEU A 153 -0.74 10.21 7.37
C LEU A 153 0.58 10.48 8.12
N SER A 154 0.60 10.23 9.43
CA SER A 154 1.83 10.38 10.23
C SER A 154 2.91 9.37 9.81
N GLY A 155 2.51 8.14 9.43
CA GLY A 155 3.42 7.13 8.87
C GLY A 155 4.05 7.54 7.55
N VAL A 156 3.25 8.14 6.66
CA VAL A 156 3.74 8.67 5.38
C VAL A 156 4.73 9.81 5.60
N ILE A 157 4.35 10.81 6.41
CA ILE A 157 5.20 11.98 6.69
C ILE A 157 6.46 11.58 7.45
N GLY A 158 6.32 10.79 8.53
CA GLY A 158 7.44 10.31 9.33
C GLY A 158 8.38 9.41 8.54
N GLY A 159 7.81 8.50 7.71
CA GLY A 159 8.58 7.65 6.82
C GLY A 159 9.36 8.45 5.77
N LEU A 160 8.73 9.45 5.15
CA LEU A 160 9.37 10.32 4.18
C LEU A 160 10.56 11.09 4.78
N ILE A 161 10.40 11.60 5.99
CA ILE A 161 11.47 12.34 6.70
C ILE A 161 12.61 11.41 7.11
N ALA A 162 12.30 10.20 7.60
CA ALA A 162 13.30 9.27 8.13
C ALA A 162 14.06 8.51 7.02
N PHE A 163 13.39 8.09 5.96
CA PHE A 163 13.92 7.18 4.93
C PHE A 163 13.78 7.72 3.50
N GLY A 164 13.35 8.97 3.32
CA GLY A 164 13.12 9.56 2.01
C GLY A 164 12.01 8.85 1.23
N MET A 165 12.17 8.71 -0.09
CA MET A 165 11.17 8.10 -0.98
C MET A 165 10.81 6.65 -0.60
N ILE A 166 11.75 5.88 -0.07
CA ILE A 166 11.50 4.51 0.41
C ILE A 166 10.62 4.54 1.67
N GLY A 167 10.75 5.56 2.50
CA GLY A 167 9.97 5.77 3.72
C GLY A 167 8.47 6.00 3.45
N LEU A 168 8.12 6.47 2.26
CA LEU A 168 6.74 6.63 1.84
C LEU A 168 5.97 5.28 1.85
N PHE A 169 6.68 4.17 1.63
CA PHE A 169 6.14 2.81 1.71
C PHE A 169 6.32 2.20 3.10
N ILE A 170 7.54 2.28 3.63
CA ILE A 170 7.89 1.62 4.88
C ILE A 170 7.18 2.29 6.06
N GLY A 171 7.02 3.62 6.02
CA GLY A 171 6.42 4.39 7.11
C GLY A 171 5.00 3.94 7.49
N PRO A 172 4.03 3.96 6.56
CA PRO A 172 2.68 3.47 6.84
C PRO A 172 2.63 2.01 7.29
N VAL A 173 3.46 1.15 6.69
CA VAL A 173 3.51 -0.28 7.05
C VAL A 173 4.01 -0.47 8.47
N LEU A 174 5.14 0.16 8.83
CA LEU A 174 5.69 0.10 10.19
C LEU A 174 4.69 0.63 11.21
N LEU A 175 4.06 1.77 10.92
CA LEU A 175 3.11 2.36 11.84
C LEU A 175 1.83 1.52 11.98
N ALA A 176 1.35 0.94 10.88
CA ALA A 176 0.20 0.03 10.89
C ALA A 176 0.47 -1.23 11.72
N VAL A 177 1.64 -1.84 11.52
CA VAL A 177 2.06 -3.02 12.30
C VAL A 177 2.21 -2.67 13.79
N THR A 178 2.89 -1.55 14.10
CA THR A 178 3.09 -1.10 15.48
C THR A 178 1.76 -0.80 16.16
N TRP A 179 0.84 -0.12 15.48
CA TRP A 179 -0.49 0.18 16.02
C TRP A 179 -1.31 -1.09 16.31
N ARG A 180 -1.31 -2.03 15.39
CA ARG A 180 -2.02 -3.31 15.58
C ARG A 180 -1.44 -4.13 16.72
N LEU A 181 -0.11 -4.17 16.83
CA LEU A 181 0.57 -4.84 17.96
C LEU A 181 0.24 -4.13 19.27
N PHE A 182 0.30 -2.81 19.30
CA PHE A 182 -0.03 -2.01 20.48
C PHE A 182 -1.51 -2.17 20.86
N SER A 183 -2.42 -2.09 19.90
CA SER A 183 -3.85 -2.31 20.11
C SER A 183 -4.16 -3.72 20.61
N ALA A 184 -3.50 -4.74 20.05
CA ALA A 184 -3.64 -6.12 20.52
C ALA A 184 -3.08 -6.33 21.93
N TRP A 185 -2.07 -5.55 22.33
CA TRP A 185 -1.48 -5.62 23.67
C TRP A 185 -2.32 -4.87 24.72
N VAL A 186 -2.91 -3.73 24.32
CA VAL A 186 -3.72 -2.90 25.24
C VAL A 186 -5.13 -3.46 25.43
N HIS A 187 -5.71 -4.02 24.37
CA HIS A 187 -7.09 -4.52 24.41
C HIS A 187 -7.10 -6.02 24.55
N GLU A 188 -6.49 -6.73 25.37
CA GLU A 188 -6.59 -8.19 25.55
C GLU A 188 -7.68 -8.80 24.65
N ILE A 189 -7.43 -8.84 23.33
CA ILE A 189 -8.42 -9.35 22.38
C ILE A 189 -8.56 -10.84 22.67
N PRO A 190 -9.75 -11.33 23.09
CA PRO A 190 -9.99 -12.77 23.23
C PRO A 190 -9.57 -13.44 21.92
N PRO A 191 -9.03 -14.65 21.94
CA PRO A 191 -8.64 -15.37 20.73
C PRO A 191 -9.83 -15.41 19.77
N PRO A 192 -9.59 -15.26 18.44
CA PRO A 192 -10.66 -15.31 17.45
C PRO A 192 -11.41 -16.63 17.58
N GLY A 193 -12.70 -16.55 17.93
CA GLY A 193 -13.56 -17.71 18.23
C GLY A 193 -14.13 -17.75 19.65
N THR A 194 -13.72 -16.83 20.51
CA THR A 194 -14.34 -16.68 21.83
C THR A 194 -15.36 -15.56 21.77
N ASP A 195 -16.57 -15.90 21.35
CA ASP A 195 -17.71 -14.99 21.38
C ASP A 195 -18.03 -14.74 22.87
N PRO A 196 -18.12 -13.46 23.33
CA PRO A 196 -18.48 -13.16 24.72
C PRO A 196 -19.78 -13.86 25.16
N ASP A 197 -20.72 -14.03 24.24
CA ASP A 197 -22.00 -14.71 24.48
C ASP A 197 -21.82 -16.22 24.73
N VAL A 198 -20.80 -16.85 24.12
CA VAL A 198 -20.47 -18.28 24.35
C VAL A 198 -19.83 -18.47 25.73
N ILE A 199 -18.97 -17.53 26.15
CA ILE A 199 -18.36 -17.60 27.50
C ILE A 199 -19.42 -17.39 28.58
N LEU A 200 -20.35 -16.47 28.37
CA LEU A 200 -21.44 -16.23 29.33
C LEU A 200 -22.36 -17.45 29.43
N SER A 201 -22.70 -18.10 28.29
CA SER A 201 -23.52 -19.33 28.32
C SER A 201 -22.81 -20.50 29.00
N GLU A 202 -21.48 -20.67 28.79
CA GLU A 202 -20.68 -21.69 29.51
C GLU A 202 -20.57 -21.42 31.02
N LEU A 203 -20.48 -20.15 31.42
CA LEU A 203 -20.45 -19.78 32.83
C LEU A 203 -21.80 -20.01 33.53
N GLU A 204 -22.92 -19.70 32.85
CA GLU A 204 -24.28 -19.98 33.35
C GLU A 204 -24.53 -21.50 33.49
N GLU A 205 -24.08 -22.32 32.54
CA GLU A 205 -24.18 -23.78 32.66
C GLU A 205 -23.35 -24.36 33.83
N LEU A 206 -22.17 -23.75 34.08
CA LEU A 206 -21.33 -24.18 35.21
C LEU A 206 -21.89 -23.75 36.57
N GLU A 207 -22.53 -22.59 36.66
CA GLU A 207 -23.23 -22.16 37.88
C GLU A 207 -24.46 -23.04 38.19
N GLU A 208 -25.24 -23.39 37.18
CA GLU A 208 -26.41 -24.26 37.32
C GLU A 208 -26.00 -25.67 37.77
N LYS A 209 -24.85 -26.17 37.31
CA LYS A 209 -24.32 -27.48 37.67
C LYS A 209 -23.73 -27.54 39.08
N ASN A 210 -23.34 -26.41 39.65
CA ASN A 210 -22.81 -26.32 41.02
C ASN A 210 -23.89 -26.09 42.08
N THR A 211 -25.11 -25.80 41.67
CA THR A 211 -26.27 -25.56 42.57
C THR A 211 -27.16 -26.79 42.77
N HIS A 212 -26.85 -27.87 42.07
CA HIS A 212 -27.48 -29.21 42.25
C HIS A 212 -26.49 -30.21 42.83
#